data_a527c5ef8fe393d3a178119e3a9cf8b0
#
_entry.id   a527c5ef8fe393d3a178119e3a9cf8b0
#
_cell.length_a   1.000
_cell.length_b   1.000
_cell.length_c   1.000
_cell.angle_alpha   90.00
_cell.angle_beta   90.00
_cell.angle_gamma   90.00
#
_symmetry.space_group_name_H-M   'P 1'
#
loop_
_entity.id
_entity.type
_entity.pdbx_description
1 polymer ?
#
loop_
_entity_poly.entity_id
_entity_poly.type
_entity_poly.pdbx_seq_one_letter_code
_entity_poly.pdbx_strand_id
1 'polypeptide(L)'
;MDGFAIYNTLARLTCQIDIWNDGLAASMASVILCLPNATVHMPANAWMMIHKPWSGTVGNADDLRDMADWLDRNEVLLLNTYEKKTGKPREELAALLSSDTWLDGHQAKDMGFVDVLEQPISAVAHVNENKMNDFTNIPSQARVLFGAKANVGQPSAPVQTPAASPIVAPSQDEVMAEFRANEQHRCREIQDLFAMTGGRFPELMAECLADLDVSPAMAKEKIKAVLGEPASQTGPLGNNAHIHAGNGNLIGDAIRASLLTRCGHTKAESDNRYNGYSLRELARASLEGRNITTSGMSPVNYVGMAFTHTSSDFGKILLDVANKSVLAGWDTANETFEKWTRKGILTDFKVAKRIGIGEIGSLREVREGAEYKHITVGESSAQIQLATYGELFSITRQAIINDDLDLLTRIPMMMGAAARSTVGDLVYAILTGNISMPDGKPLFHADHKNLLTGAQSAMSIKALSSAKALMRAQKAATEAEDGKGRSLNIRPGYALVPIEKEDTALQLINSTSVPGADANSGIVNPIKGFVEVIGEPRLSDSSTDTWFLAAQGGDTIEVAYLDGMDSPWIEQQQGFTSDGVVTKVRIDAGVSALDFRGLVKASGK
;
A
#
# COMPACT_ATOMS: atom_id res chain seq x y z
N MET A 1 -13.82 2.56 -12.86
CA MET A 1 -14.48 2.04 -14.09
C MET A 1 -15.27 0.76 -13.84
N ASP A 2 -14.79 -0.10 -12.95
CA ASP A 2 -15.40 -1.42 -12.69
C ASP A 2 -16.85 -1.37 -12.17
N GLY A 3 -17.22 -0.32 -11.44
CA GLY A 3 -18.57 -0.17 -10.91
C GLY A 3 -19.65 0.02 -11.98
N PHE A 4 -19.38 0.77 -13.04
CA PHE A 4 -20.31 0.87 -14.18
C PHE A 4 -20.37 -0.42 -14.99
N ALA A 5 -19.28 -1.20 -15.04
CA ALA A 5 -19.30 -2.52 -15.67
C ALA A 5 -20.22 -3.48 -14.88
N ILE A 6 -20.14 -3.46 -13.55
CA ILE A 6 -21.03 -4.23 -12.66
C ILE A 6 -22.49 -3.78 -12.86
N TYR A 7 -22.74 -2.46 -12.79
CA TYR A 7 -24.08 -1.89 -13.02
C TYR A 7 -24.67 -2.35 -14.35
N ASN A 8 -23.92 -2.19 -15.45
CA ASN A 8 -24.38 -2.56 -16.79
C ASN A 8 -24.59 -4.06 -16.93
N THR A 9 -23.80 -4.89 -16.25
CA THR A 9 -23.97 -6.34 -16.26
C THR A 9 -25.27 -6.74 -15.55
N LEU A 10 -25.52 -6.18 -14.37
CA LEU A 10 -26.74 -6.44 -13.60
C LEU A 10 -27.98 -5.86 -14.28
N ALA A 11 -27.89 -4.68 -14.90
CA ALA A 11 -29.00 -4.04 -15.62
C ALA A 11 -29.48 -4.82 -16.87
N ARG A 12 -28.65 -5.75 -17.38
CA ARG A 12 -29.03 -6.65 -18.51
C ARG A 12 -29.83 -7.87 -18.06
N LEU A 13 -29.87 -8.14 -16.75
CA LEU A 13 -30.66 -9.25 -16.22
C LEU A 13 -32.16 -8.95 -16.38
N THR A 14 -32.91 -9.93 -16.84
CA THR A 14 -34.36 -9.82 -17.03
C THR A 14 -35.17 -10.21 -15.80
N CYS A 15 -34.52 -10.75 -14.76
CA CYS A 15 -35.13 -11.06 -13.47
C CYS A 15 -35.30 -9.81 -12.63
N GLN A 16 -36.22 -9.85 -11.70
CA GLN A 16 -36.33 -8.86 -10.62
C GLN A 16 -35.14 -9.04 -9.67
N ILE A 17 -34.57 -7.93 -9.21
CA ILE A 17 -33.41 -7.89 -8.33
C ILE A 17 -33.83 -7.20 -7.04
N ASP A 18 -33.59 -7.84 -5.91
CA ASP A 18 -33.74 -7.22 -4.58
C ASP A 18 -32.36 -6.85 -4.05
N ILE A 19 -32.16 -5.57 -3.70
CA ILE A 19 -30.90 -5.03 -3.20
C ILE A 19 -31.09 -4.63 -1.75
N TRP A 20 -30.24 -5.13 -0.88
CA TRP A 20 -30.22 -4.81 0.55
C TRP A 20 -29.00 -3.98 0.89
N ASN A 21 -29.22 -2.76 1.38
CA ASN A 21 -28.14 -1.93 1.94
C ASN A 21 -28.21 -2.01 3.46
N ASP A 22 -27.58 -3.02 4.06
CA ASP A 22 -27.63 -3.28 5.50
C ASP A 22 -26.67 -2.42 6.33
N GLY A 23 -25.88 -1.54 5.70
CA GLY A 23 -24.92 -0.71 6.41
C GLY A 23 -24.56 0.59 5.69
N LEU A 24 -23.68 0.52 4.70
CA LEU A 24 -23.20 1.70 3.97
C LEU A 24 -23.07 1.43 2.47
N ALA A 25 -23.78 2.23 1.67
CA ALA A 25 -23.61 2.30 0.22
C ALA A 25 -23.05 3.68 -0.17
N ALA A 26 -21.72 3.78 -0.31
CA ALA A 26 -21.05 5.04 -0.60
C ALA A 26 -20.49 5.06 -2.03
N SER A 27 -20.45 6.26 -2.66
CA SER A 27 -19.82 6.49 -3.96
C SER A 27 -20.39 5.55 -5.03
N MET A 28 -19.57 4.72 -5.65
CA MET A 28 -19.99 3.79 -6.71
C MET A 28 -21.04 2.77 -6.26
N ALA A 29 -21.08 2.40 -4.97
CA ALA A 29 -22.12 1.52 -4.44
C ALA A 29 -23.52 2.17 -4.51
N SER A 30 -23.61 3.49 -4.40
CA SER A 30 -24.88 4.21 -4.56
C SER A 30 -25.44 4.12 -5.99
N VAL A 31 -24.58 3.98 -7.00
CA VAL A 31 -24.99 3.78 -8.41
C VAL A 31 -25.61 2.38 -8.58
N ILE A 32 -25.10 1.38 -7.88
CA ILE A 32 -25.64 0.01 -7.93
C ILE A 32 -27.06 -0.03 -7.35
N LEU A 33 -27.36 0.78 -6.32
CA LEU A 33 -28.73 0.91 -5.80
C LEU A 33 -29.73 1.44 -6.86
N CYS A 34 -29.24 2.09 -7.91
CA CYS A 34 -30.07 2.67 -8.95
C CYS A 34 -30.35 1.75 -10.14
N LEU A 35 -30.20 0.43 -9.98
CA LEU A 35 -30.53 -0.53 -11.05
C LEU A 35 -32.01 -0.43 -11.48
N PRO A 36 -32.30 -0.46 -12.80
CA PRO A 36 -33.65 -0.18 -13.30
C PRO A 36 -34.72 -1.22 -12.94
N ASN A 37 -34.31 -2.47 -12.68
CA ASN A 37 -35.22 -3.59 -12.34
C ASN A 37 -35.03 -4.03 -10.88
N ALA A 38 -34.56 -3.14 -10.00
CA ALA A 38 -34.27 -3.47 -8.63
C ALA A 38 -35.24 -2.82 -7.65
N THR A 39 -35.66 -3.60 -6.64
CA THR A 39 -36.28 -3.10 -5.41
C THR A 39 -35.19 -2.92 -4.36
N VAL A 40 -35.04 -1.72 -3.85
CA VAL A 40 -34.00 -1.37 -2.88
C VAL A 40 -34.57 -1.34 -1.48
N HIS A 41 -34.03 -2.19 -0.61
CA HIS A 41 -34.33 -2.27 0.80
C HIS A 41 -33.22 -1.63 1.62
N MET A 42 -33.56 -0.81 2.60
CA MET A 42 -32.57 -0.15 3.45
C MET A 42 -33.16 0.07 4.85
N PRO A 43 -32.49 -0.39 5.92
CA PRO A 43 -32.89 -0.09 7.29
C PRO A 43 -32.69 1.40 7.61
N ALA A 44 -33.53 1.89 8.55
CA ALA A 44 -33.50 3.30 8.96
C ALA A 44 -32.13 3.75 9.51
N ASN A 45 -31.31 2.83 10.05
CA ASN A 45 -29.98 3.08 10.58
C ASN A 45 -28.84 2.78 9.62
N ALA A 46 -29.12 2.42 8.36
CA ALA A 46 -28.11 2.31 7.32
C ALA A 46 -27.86 3.66 6.63
N TRP A 47 -26.76 3.78 5.90
CA TRP A 47 -26.34 5.02 5.28
C TRP A 47 -26.09 4.85 3.78
N MET A 48 -26.35 5.91 3.05
CA MET A 48 -25.99 6.08 1.65
C MET A 48 -25.22 7.38 1.48
N MET A 49 -24.20 7.42 0.62
CA MET A 49 -23.43 8.63 0.34
C MET A 49 -23.24 8.81 -1.15
N ILE A 50 -23.50 10.03 -1.61
CA ILE A 50 -23.32 10.47 -2.99
C ILE A 50 -22.39 11.67 -3.04
N HIS A 51 -21.51 11.72 -4.05
CA HIS A 51 -20.58 12.82 -4.29
C HIS A 51 -20.17 12.89 -5.76
N LYS A 52 -19.53 14.00 -6.17
CA LYS A 52 -18.93 14.13 -7.51
C LYS A 52 -17.80 13.13 -7.71
N PRO A 53 -17.62 12.61 -8.94
CA PRO A 53 -16.43 11.83 -9.25
C PRO A 53 -15.19 12.70 -9.05
N TRP A 54 -14.18 12.14 -8.38
CA TRP A 54 -12.91 12.80 -8.18
C TRP A 54 -11.74 11.90 -8.58
N SER A 55 -10.63 12.50 -8.98
CA SER A 55 -9.40 11.79 -9.29
C SER A 55 -8.21 12.68 -8.97
N GLY A 56 -7.08 12.05 -8.60
CA GLY A 56 -5.78 12.71 -8.53
C GLY A 56 -5.02 12.44 -9.82
N THR A 57 -4.57 13.49 -10.52
CA THR A 57 -3.69 13.37 -11.68
C THR A 57 -2.56 14.37 -11.59
N VAL A 58 -1.42 14.01 -12.16
CA VAL A 58 -0.25 14.87 -12.29
C VAL A 58 0.10 14.88 -13.78
N GLY A 59 0.18 16.06 -14.38
CA GLY A 59 0.47 16.21 -15.80
C GLY A 59 0.58 17.67 -16.19
N ASN A 60 0.74 17.93 -17.50
CA ASN A 60 0.70 19.27 -18.05
C ASN A 60 -0.74 19.83 -18.09
N ALA A 61 -0.91 21.09 -18.55
CA ALA A 61 -2.23 21.74 -18.57
C ALA A 61 -3.26 21.00 -19.44
N ASP A 62 -2.83 20.33 -20.50
CA ASP A 62 -3.72 19.61 -21.40
C ASP A 62 -4.15 18.28 -20.75
N ASP A 63 -3.24 17.55 -20.11
CA ASP A 63 -3.56 16.35 -19.34
C ASP A 63 -4.56 16.64 -18.21
N LEU A 64 -4.44 17.79 -17.53
CA LEU A 64 -5.37 18.22 -16.49
C LEU A 64 -6.74 18.57 -17.05
N ARG A 65 -6.81 19.23 -18.22
CA ARG A 65 -8.08 19.53 -18.91
C ARG A 65 -8.76 18.25 -19.39
N ASP A 66 -8.00 17.33 -19.99
CA ASP A 66 -8.54 16.04 -20.42
C ASP A 66 -9.12 15.24 -19.26
N MET A 67 -8.45 15.28 -18.08
CA MET A 67 -8.97 14.66 -16.87
C MET A 67 -10.21 15.37 -16.35
N ALA A 68 -10.26 16.70 -16.37
CA ALA A 68 -11.44 17.46 -15.96
C ALA A 68 -12.63 17.14 -16.89
N ASP A 69 -12.44 17.15 -18.20
CA ASP A 69 -13.46 16.76 -19.18
C ASP A 69 -13.95 15.33 -18.99
N TRP A 70 -13.05 14.42 -18.60
CA TRP A 70 -13.41 13.04 -18.28
C TRP A 70 -14.24 12.93 -17.00
N LEU A 71 -13.89 13.69 -15.95
CA LEU A 71 -14.67 13.76 -14.70
C LEU A 71 -16.06 14.36 -14.95
N ASP A 72 -16.16 15.43 -15.74
CA ASP A 72 -17.44 16.04 -16.11
C ASP A 72 -18.35 15.06 -16.87
N ARG A 73 -17.81 14.27 -17.79
CA ARG A 73 -18.56 13.21 -18.48
C ARG A 73 -19.07 12.13 -17.51
N ASN A 74 -18.25 11.76 -16.53
CA ASN A 74 -18.66 10.80 -15.51
C ASN A 74 -19.73 11.38 -14.57
N GLU A 75 -19.66 12.67 -14.22
CA GLU A 75 -20.71 13.36 -13.46
C GLU A 75 -22.05 13.31 -14.20
N VAL A 76 -22.04 13.56 -15.52
CA VAL A 76 -23.24 13.43 -16.36
C VAL A 76 -23.83 12.02 -16.31
N LEU A 77 -22.99 10.98 -16.34
CA LEU A 77 -23.45 9.58 -16.24
C LEU A 77 -24.07 9.28 -14.88
N LEU A 78 -23.48 9.78 -13.79
CA LEU A 78 -24.03 9.65 -12.43
C LEU A 78 -25.38 10.35 -12.32
N LEU A 79 -25.46 11.61 -12.76
CA LEU A 79 -26.71 12.38 -12.72
C LEU A 79 -27.83 11.69 -13.51
N ASN A 80 -27.56 11.19 -14.70
CA ASN A 80 -28.53 10.45 -15.51
C ASN A 80 -29.05 9.20 -14.79
N THR A 81 -28.18 8.51 -14.05
CA THR A 81 -28.54 7.30 -13.31
C THR A 81 -29.40 7.64 -12.10
N TYR A 82 -29.04 8.69 -11.36
CA TYR A 82 -29.81 9.14 -10.18
C TYR A 82 -31.16 9.77 -10.57
N GLU A 83 -31.20 10.59 -11.62
CA GLU A 83 -32.42 11.18 -12.17
C GLU A 83 -33.42 10.08 -12.57
N LYS A 84 -32.95 9.04 -13.24
CA LYS A 84 -33.78 7.91 -13.67
C LYS A 84 -34.34 7.11 -12.47
N LYS A 85 -33.57 6.96 -11.38
CA LYS A 85 -34.02 6.22 -10.19
C LYS A 85 -34.95 7.06 -9.31
N THR A 86 -34.57 8.32 -9.06
CA THR A 86 -35.26 9.17 -8.07
C THR A 86 -36.41 9.99 -8.65
N GLY A 87 -36.38 10.25 -9.97
CA GLY A 87 -37.31 11.16 -10.63
C GLY A 87 -37.12 12.64 -10.26
N LYS A 88 -36.04 12.99 -9.54
CA LYS A 88 -35.73 14.36 -9.11
C LYS A 88 -35.10 15.17 -10.22
N PRO A 89 -35.31 16.52 -10.23
CA PRO A 89 -34.68 17.41 -11.19
C PRO A 89 -33.15 17.35 -11.11
N ARG A 90 -32.50 17.44 -12.28
CA ARG A 90 -31.03 17.37 -12.41
C ARG A 90 -30.30 18.42 -11.58
N GLU A 91 -30.86 19.64 -11.48
CA GLU A 91 -30.29 20.74 -10.70
C GLU A 91 -30.25 20.43 -9.21
N GLU A 92 -31.30 19.79 -8.67
CA GLU A 92 -31.35 19.35 -7.27
C GLU A 92 -30.31 18.28 -6.99
N LEU A 93 -30.18 17.29 -7.86
CA LEU A 93 -29.17 16.22 -7.76
C LEU A 93 -27.75 16.74 -7.90
N ALA A 94 -27.50 17.69 -8.82
CA ALA A 94 -26.20 18.32 -8.99
C ALA A 94 -25.78 19.13 -7.75
N ALA A 95 -26.72 19.81 -7.11
CA ALA A 95 -26.47 20.52 -5.86
C ALA A 95 -26.08 19.56 -4.72
N LEU A 96 -26.71 18.39 -4.64
CA LEU A 96 -26.35 17.35 -3.66
C LEU A 96 -24.98 16.73 -3.94
N LEU A 97 -24.58 16.59 -5.20
CA LEU A 97 -23.28 16.07 -5.57
C LEU A 97 -22.13 17.06 -5.32
N SER A 98 -22.43 18.36 -5.17
CA SER A 98 -21.40 19.40 -4.99
C SER A 98 -20.60 19.26 -3.69
N SER A 99 -21.13 18.52 -2.72
CA SER A 99 -20.48 18.11 -1.47
C SER A 99 -20.79 16.64 -1.19
N ASP A 100 -20.00 16.01 -0.34
CA ASP A 100 -20.32 14.65 0.13
C ASP A 100 -21.66 14.66 0.89
N THR A 101 -22.72 14.20 0.22
CA THR A 101 -24.07 14.17 0.81
C THR A 101 -24.35 12.79 1.38
N TRP A 102 -24.60 12.75 2.67
CA TRP A 102 -24.91 11.56 3.44
C TRP A 102 -26.41 11.49 3.73
N LEU A 103 -27.04 10.38 3.37
CA LEU A 103 -28.46 10.14 3.54
C LEU A 103 -28.66 8.93 4.46
N ASP A 104 -29.44 9.06 5.51
CA ASP A 104 -29.93 7.92 6.28
C ASP A 104 -31.07 7.21 5.54
N GLY A 105 -31.56 6.08 6.09
CA GLY A 105 -32.61 5.30 5.43
C GLY A 105 -33.90 6.09 5.17
N HIS A 106 -34.28 7.03 6.04
CA HIS A 106 -35.45 7.89 5.84
C HIS A 106 -35.20 8.90 4.72
N GLN A 107 -34.10 9.61 4.78
CA GLN A 107 -33.72 10.60 3.77
C GLN A 107 -33.55 9.97 2.37
N ALA A 108 -32.91 8.78 2.30
CA ALA A 108 -32.73 8.05 1.05
C ALA A 108 -34.09 7.58 0.46
N LYS A 109 -35.04 7.21 1.31
CA LYS A 109 -36.41 6.90 0.92
C LYS A 109 -37.16 8.12 0.40
N ASP A 110 -37.09 9.25 1.10
CA ASP A 110 -37.75 10.51 0.71
C ASP A 110 -37.19 11.08 -0.59
N MET A 111 -35.90 10.83 -0.82
CA MET A 111 -35.22 11.21 -2.07
C MET A 111 -35.53 10.25 -3.23
N GLY A 112 -36.11 9.08 -2.98
CA GLY A 112 -36.46 8.11 -4.02
C GLY A 112 -35.32 7.15 -4.41
N PHE A 113 -34.23 7.09 -3.64
CA PHE A 113 -33.18 6.10 -3.84
C PHE A 113 -33.55 4.71 -3.31
N VAL A 114 -34.37 4.66 -2.26
CA VAL A 114 -34.80 3.46 -1.56
C VAL A 114 -36.27 3.19 -1.80
N ASP A 115 -36.64 1.95 -2.12
CA ASP A 115 -38.01 1.55 -2.39
C ASP A 115 -38.72 1.07 -1.10
N VAL A 116 -38.02 0.39 -0.20
CA VAL A 116 -38.58 -0.17 1.05
C VAL A 116 -37.68 0.23 2.23
N LEU A 117 -38.28 0.93 3.20
CA LEU A 117 -37.62 1.24 4.47
C LEU A 117 -37.84 0.07 5.43
N GLU A 118 -36.73 -0.51 5.89
CA GLU A 118 -36.74 -1.65 6.81
C GLU A 118 -36.58 -1.22 8.28
N GLN A 119 -36.91 -2.11 9.20
CA GLN A 119 -36.65 -1.90 10.62
C GLN A 119 -35.14 -1.80 10.89
N PRO A 120 -34.73 -0.97 11.87
CA PRO A 120 -33.33 -0.87 12.25
C PRO A 120 -32.75 -2.24 12.62
N ILE A 121 -31.62 -2.60 11.98
CA ILE A 121 -30.87 -3.82 12.29
C ILE A 121 -29.71 -3.45 13.21
N SER A 122 -29.34 -4.35 14.14
CA SER A 122 -28.08 -4.20 14.86
C SER A 122 -26.93 -4.46 13.87
N ALA A 123 -26.48 -3.40 13.19
CA ALA A 123 -25.50 -3.49 12.11
C ALA A 123 -24.13 -3.92 12.64
N VAL A 124 -23.61 -5.01 12.11
CA VAL A 124 -22.23 -5.47 12.27
C VAL A 124 -21.45 -5.18 10.97
N ALA A 125 -21.71 -4.04 10.34
CA ALA A 125 -20.95 -3.63 9.15
C ALA A 125 -19.68 -2.91 9.59
N HIS A 126 -18.53 -3.50 9.33
CA HIS A 126 -17.22 -2.92 9.59
C HIS A 126 -16.64 -2.35 8.29
N VAL A 127 -16.52 -1.04 8.20
CA VAL A 127 -15.78 -0.37 7.13
C VAL A 127 -14.37 -0.10 7.63
N ASN A 128 -13.36 -0.37 6.79
CA ASN A 128 -11.95 -0.18 7.14
C ASN A 128 -11.66 1.31 7.45
N GLU A 129 -11.08 1.60 8.62
CA GLU A 129 -10.74 2.95 9.09
C GLU A 129 -9.90 3.75 8.08
N ASN A 130 -9.06 3.10 7.30
CA ASN A 130 -8.24 3.74 6.28
C ASN A 130 -9.05 4.40 5.15
N LYS A 131 -10.30 4.01 4.95
CA LYS A 131 -11.20 4.64 3.96
C LYS A 131 -11.97 5.83 4.50
N MET A 132 -11.86 6.12 5.79
CA MET A 132 -12.51 7.28 6.41
C MET A 132 -11.97 8.61 5.85
N ASN A 133 -10.69 8.63 5.48
CA ASN A 133 -10.03 9.82 4.94
C ASN A 133 -10.42 10.14 3.49
N ASP A 134 -11.09 9.20 2.80
CA ASP A 134 -11.54 9.39 1.42
C ASP A 134 -12.85 10.19 1.32
N PHE A 135 -13.51 10.44 2.46
CA PHE A 135 -14.82 11.09 2.52
C PHE A 135 -14.81 12.32 3.43
N THR A 136 -15.51 13.37 2.99
CA THR A 136 -15.71 14.59 3.77
C THR A 136 -17.11 14.62 4.39
N ASN A 137 -17.32 15.46 5.41
CA ASN A 137 -18.64 15.71 6.05
C ASN A 137 -19.37 14.47 6.61
N ILE A 138 -18.64 13.46 7.09
CA ILE A 138 -19.24 12.25 7.65
C ILE A 138 -20.06 12.61 8.91
N PRO A 139 -21.37 12.33 8.96
CA PRO A 139 -22.18 12.55 10.14
C PRO A 139 -21.66 11.75 11.35
N SER A 140 -21.80 12.31 12.56
CA SER A 140 -21.33 11.67 13.79
C SER A 140 -21.93 10.27 14.01
N GLN A 141 -23.18 10.06 13.61
CA GLN A 141 -23.86 8.78 13.67
C GLN A 141 -23.30 7.76 12.66
N ALA A 142 -22.89 8.19 11.46
CA ALA A 142 -22.27 7.33 10.46
C ALA A 142 -20.82 6.96 10.82
N ARG A 143 -20.12 7.76 11.64
CA ARG A 143 -18.74 7.46 12.11
C ARG A 143 -18.65 6.17 12.91
N VAL A 144 -19.70 5.74 13.53
CA VAL A 144 -19.76 4.46 14.28
C VAL A 144 -19.50 3.25 13.36
N LEU A 145 -19.81 3.36 12.07
CA LEU A 145 -19.56 2.31 11.07
C LEU A 145 -18.06 2.14 10.74
N PHE A 146 -17.23 3.14 11.05
CA PHE A 146 -15.78 3.15 10.75
C PHE A 146 -14.91 2.81 11.97
N GLY A 147 -15.46 2.74 13.21
CA GLY A 147 -14.64 2.68 14.41
C GLY A 147 -14.96 1.61 15.45
N ALA A 148 -15.85 0.63 15.19
CA ALA A 148 -16.22 -0.36 16.18
C ALA A 148 -15.38 -1.63 16.10
N LYS A 149 -14.39 -1.79 16.99
CA LYS A 149 -13.92 -3.11 17.41
C LYS A 149 -15.10 -3.80 18.10
N ALA A 150 -15.60 -4.88 17.52
CA ALA A 150 -16.68 -5.68 18.09
C ALA A 150 -16.29 -6.21 19.47
N ASN A 151 -16.80 -5.59 20.51
CA ASN A 151 -16.82 -6.16 21.84
C ASN A 151 -18.09 -7.01 21.92
N VAL A 152 -17.96 -8.32 21.78
CA VAL A 152 -19.04 -9.27 21.96
C VAL A 152 -19.36 -9.32 23.47
N GLY A 153 -20.23 -8.43 23.91
CA GLY A 153 -20.81 -8.44 25.26
C GLY A 153 -22.17 -9.09 25.24
N GLN A 154 -22.39 -9.99 26.16
CA GLN A 154 -23.59 -10.80 26.43
C GLN A 154 -24.92 -10.08 26.25
N PRO A 155 -26.00 -10.80 25.91
CA PRO A 155 -27.37 -10.24 25.84
C PRO A 155 -27.84 -9.87 27.24
N SER A 156 -28.04 -8.58 27.49
CA SER A 156 -28.67 -8.07 28.67
C SER A 156 -30.20 -8.04 28.49
N ALA A 157 -30.90 -8.45 29.55
CA ALA A 157 -32.35 -8.53 29.67
C ALA A 157 -33.09 -7.21 29.35
N PRO A 158 -34.39 -7.26 29.05
CA PRO A 158 -35.16 -6.10 28.61
C PRO A 158 -35.25 -5.05 29.71
N VAL A 159 -34.71 -3.86 29.43
CA VAL A 159 -34.82 -2.70 30.32
C VAL A 159 -36.19 -2.06 30.08
N GLN A 160 -36.95 -1.99 31.14
CA GLN A 160 -38.20 -1.23 31.21
C GLN A 160 -37.91 0.25 30.95
N THR A 161 -38.75 0.86 30.11
CA THR A 161 -38.75 2.28 29.77
C THR A 161 -39.00 3.12 31.04
N PRO A 162 -38.10 4.00 31.45
CA PRO A 162 -38.43 5.02 32.45
C PRO A 162 -39.22 6.15 31.77
N ALA A 163 -40.25 6.59 32.46
CA ALA A 163 -41.06 7.73 32.08
C ALA A 163 -40.24 8.99 31.88
N ALA A 164 -40.61 9.78 30.87
CA ALA A 164 -39.99 11.05 30.52
C ALA A 164 -39.94 11.98 31.73
N SER A 165 -38.71 12.33 32.14
CA SER A 165 -38.47 13.45 33.05
C SER A 165 -38.58 14.76 32.27
N PRO A 166 -39.07 15.85 32.86
CA PRO A 166 -39.24 17.11 32.16
C PRO A 166 -37.88 17.71 31.76
N ILE A 167 -37.82 18.21 30.55
CA ILE A 167 -36.66 18.94 30.01
C ILE A 167 -36.48 20.20 30.86
N VAL A 168 -35.47 20.21 31.72
CA VAL A 168 -34.99 21.42 32.40
C VAL A 168 -34.18 22.18 31.39
N ALA A 169 -34.59 23.39 31.02
CA ALA A 169 -33.82 24.28 30.19
C ALA A 169 -32.44 24.54 30.87
N PRO A 170 -31.30 24.52 30.11
CA PRO A 170 -29.99 24.75 30.71
C PRO A 170 -29.94 26.12 31.38
N SER A 171 -29.25 26.19 32.51
CA SER A 171 -29.09 27.47 33.25
C SER A 171 -28.26 28.44 32.40
N GLN A 172 -28.48 29.77 32.60
CA GLN A 172 -27.70 30.81 31.89
C GLN A 172 -26.18 30.63 32.07
N ASP A 173 -25.74 30.08 33.19
CA ASP A 173 -24.32 29.84 33.48
C ASP A 173 -23.75 28.65 32.66
N GLU A 174 -24.54 27.61 32.41
CA GLU A 174 -24.15 26.47 31.55
C GLU A 174 -24.03 26.93 30.10
N VAL A 175 -24.97 27.70 29.58
CA VAL A 175 -24.93 28.28 28.24
C VAL A 175 -23.70 29.18 28.05
N MET A 176 -23.39 29.99 29.05
CA MET A 176 -22.19 30.86 29.04
C MET A 176 -20.88 30.09 29.16
N ALA A 177 -20.88 28.95 29.86
CA ALA A 177 -19.71 28.08 29.94
C ALA A 177 -19.44 27.37 28.62
N GLU A 178 -20.50 26.88 27.97
CA GLU A 178 -20.43 26.25 26.65
C GLU A 178 -19.99 27.23 25.55
N PHE A 179 -20.53 28.46 25.57
CA PHE A 179 -20.10 29.53 24.67
C PHE A 179 -18.61 29.85 24.83
N ARG A 180 -18.10 29.96 26.06
CA ARG A 180 -16.68 30.21 26.33
C ARG A 180 -15.80 29.04 25.85
N ALA A 181 -16.23 27.81 26.04
CA ALA A 181 -15.50 26.63 25.58
C ALA A 181 -15.42 26.57 24.04
N ASN A 182 -16.51 26.85 23.35
CA ASN A 182 -16.58 26.91 21.89
C ASN A 182 -15.72 28.03 21.33
N GLU A 183 -15.72 29.22 21.97
CA GLU A 183 -14.89 30.33 21.53
C GLU A 183 -13.39 30.08 21.76
N GLN A 184 -13.01 29.42 22.84
CA GLN A 184 -11.62 29.00 23.05
C GLN A 184 -11.17 27.97 22.01
N HIS A 185 -12.06 27.08 21.61
CA HIS A 185 -11.77 26.10 20.55
C HIS A 185 -11.58 26.81 19.20
N ARG A 186 -12.49 27.71 18.82
CA ARG A 186 -12.40 28.54 17.61
C ARG A 186 -11.08 29.32 17.54
N CYS A 187 -10.72 29.99 18.63
CA CYS A 187 -9.49 30.76 18.68
C CYS A 187 -8.23 29.90 18.52
N ARG A 188 -8.20 28.70 19.12
CA ARG A 188 -7.07 27.76 18.95
C ARG A 188 -6.96 27.28 17.51
N GLU A 189 -8.04 26.86 16.89
CA GLU A 189 -8.04 26.42 15.50
C GLU A 189 -7.55 27.50 14.53
N ILE A 190 -7.98 28.76 14.75
CA ILE A 190 -7.48 29.90 13.96
C ILE A 190 -5.98 30.11 14.19
N GLN A 191 -5.50 30.06 15.43
CA GLN A 191 -4.07 30.19 15.74
C GLN A 191 -3.24 29.08 15.11
N ASP A 192 -3.71 27.84 15.13
CA ASP A 192 -3.05 26.69 14.51
C ASP A 192 -2.96 26.85 12.98
N LEU A 193 -4.02 27.35 12.32
CA LEU A 193 -4.01 27.65 10.88
C LEU A 193 -2.95 28.72 10.54
N PHE A 194 -2.81 29.75 11.34
CA PHE A 194 -1.80 30.79 11.13
C PHE A 194 -0.38 30.33 11.51
N ALA A 195 -0.23 29.41 12.46
CA ALA A 195 1.05 28.78 12.77
C ALA A 195 1.60 27.99 11.58
N MET A 196 0.73 27.32 10.80
CA MET A 196 1.11 26.64 9.54
C MET A 196 1.67 27.59 8.49
N THR A 197 1.34 28.89 8.54
CA THR A 197 1.87 29.90 7.60
C THR A 197 3.22 30.47 8.04
N GLY A 198 3.82 29.97 9.12
CA GLY A 198 5.11 30.43 9.65
C GLY A 198 5.07 31.86 10.21
N GLY A 199 3.92 32.34 10.70
CA GLY A 199 3.77 33.65 11.33
C GLY A 199 3.80 34.84 10.35
N ARG A 200 3.57 34.59 9.04
CA ARG A 200 3.69 35.62 7.98
C ARG A 200 2.61 36.71 8.01
N PHE A 201 1.47 36.46 8.66
CA PHE A 201 0.30 37.34 8.61
C PHE A 201 -0.24 37.67 10.00
N PRO A 202 0.54 38.38 10.88
CA PRO A 202 0.12 38.64 12.23
C PRO A 202 -1.10 39.57 12.33
N GLU A 203 -1.22 40.55 11.42
CA GLU A 203 -2.35 41.48 11.38
C GLU A 203 -3.65 40.79 10.97
N LEU A 204 -3.62 39.92 9.94
CA LEU A 204 -4.76 39.13 9.52
C LEU A 204 -5.19 38.13 10.59
N MET A 205 -4.24 37.52 11.30
CA MET A 205 -4.53 36.66 12.46
C MET A 205 -5.27 37.43 13.56
N ALA A 206 -4.80 38.63 13.91
CA ALA A 206 -5.43 39.48 14.90
C ALA A 206 -6.87 39.86 14.48
N GLU A 207 -7.09 40.21 13.23
CA GLU A 207 -8.42 40.48 12.66
C GLU A 207 -9.35 39.27 12.79
N CYS A 208 -8.90 38.08 12.37
CA CYS A 208 -9.69 36.84 12.43
C CYS A 208 -10.01 36.38 13.85
N LEU A 209 -9.15 36.71 14.84
CA LEU A 209 -9.39 36.40 16.25
C LEU A 209 -10.34 37.42 16.90
N ALA A 210 -10.30 38.70 16.50
CA ALA A 210 -11.15 39.76 17.07
C ALA A 210 -12.61 39.69 16.56
N ASP A 211 -12.83 39.11 15.38
CA ASP A 211 -14.16 39.01 14.78
C ASP A 211 -14.78 37.66 15.16
N LEU A 212 -15.85 37.69 15.95
CA LEU A 212 -16.57 36.51 16.45
C LEU A 212 -17.31 35.74 15.33
N ASP A 213 -17.61 36.39 14.21
CA ASP A 213 -18.32 35.79 13.07
C ASP A 213 -17.38 35.03 12.12
N VAL A 214 -16.06 35.16 12.29
CA VAL A 214 -15.08 34.44 11.48
C VAL A 214 -14.84 33.04 12.02
N SER A 215 -15.35 32.05 11.28
CA SER A 215 -15.07 30.64 11.54
C SER A 215 -13.64 30.25 11.09
N PRO A 216 -13.05 29.14 11.59
CA PRO A 216 -11.76 28.63 11.11
C PRO A 216 -11.72 28.38 9.60
N ALA A 217 -12.83 27.97 9.00
CA ALA A 217 -12.96 27.81 7.55
C ALA A 217 -12.84 29.14 6.81
N MET A 218 -13.47 30.20 7.31
CA MET A 218 -13.36 31.54 6.74
C MET A 218 -11.96 32.14 6.93
N ALA A 219 -11.31 31.89 8.04
CA ALA A 219 -9.92 32.28 8.26
C ALA A 219 -8.98 31.60 7.24
N LYS A 220 -9.21 30.30 6.94
CA LYS A 220 -8.48 29.57 5.91
C LYS A 220 -8.67 30.16 4.51
N GLU A 221 -9.89 30.58 4.17
CA GLU A 221 -10.15 31.24 2.88
C GLU A 221 -9.52 32.63 2.82
N LYS A 222 -9.53 33.43 3.89
CA LYS A 222 -8.82 34.70 3.96
C LYS A 222 -7.30 34.50 3.80
N ILE A 223 -6.71 33.49 4.42
CA ILE A 223 -5.30 33.12 4.24
C ILE A 223 -5.03 32.75 2.77
N LYS A 224 -5.88 31.95 2.12
CA LYS A 224 -5.74 31.61 0.72
C LYS A 224 -5.85 32.83 -0.20
N ALA A 225 -6.77 33.75 0.06
CA ALA A 225 -6.94 34.97 -0.71
C ALA A 225 -5.67 35.84 -0.66
N VAL A 226 -5.08 36.01 0.51
CA VAL A 226 -3.83 36.80 0.68
C VAL A 226 -2.62 36.07 0.08
N LEU A 227 -2.58 34.75 0.13
CA LEU A 227 -1.55 33.94 -0.53
C LEU A 227 -1.71 33.90 -2.05
N GLY A 228 -2.93 34.13 -2.57
CA GLY A 228 -3.28 34.14 -3.98
C GLY A 228 -3.18 35.51 -4.65
N GLU A 229 -2.96 36.61 -3.93
CA GLU A 229 -2.73 37.92 -4.54
C GLU A 229 -1.29 38.01 -5.06
N PRO A 230 -1.08 38.17 -6.39
CA PRO A 230 0.24 38.42 -6.92
C PRO A 230 0.73 39.78 -6.46
N ALA A 231 1.84 39.82 -5.73
CA ALA A 231 2.54 41.06 -5.44
C ALA A 231 2.81 41.79 -6.77
N SER A 232 2.18 42.95 -6.94
CA SER A 232 2.35 43.78 -8.11
C SER A 232 3.79 44.30 -8.19
N GLN A 233 4.62 43.64 -9.01
CA GLN A 233 5.87 44.19 -9.49
C GLN A 233 5.77 44.49 -10.97
N THR A 234 5.71 45.78 -11.27
CA THR A 234 5.85 46.36 -12.62
C THR A 234 7.28 46.13 -13.14
N GLY A 235 7.38 45.26 -14.14
CA GLY A 235 8.58 45.11 -14.96
C GLY A 235 8.32 44.11 -16.08
N PRO A 236 8.64 44.42 -17.38
CA PRO A 236 8.36 43.53 -18.49
C PRO A 236 9.41 42.45 -18.57
N LEU A 237 9.14 41.27 -18.02
CA LEU A 237 9.91 40.08 -18.25
C LEU A 237 8.98 38.95 -18.74
N GLY A 238 9.44 38.28 -19.77
CA GLY A 238 8.75 37.33 -20.62
C GLY A 238 7.92 36.29 -19.89
N ASN A 239 6.84 36.03 -20.52
CA ASN A 239 5.74 35.16 -20.13
C ASN A 239 6.16 33.69 -20.18
N ASN A 240 6.63 33.14 -19.04
CA ASN A 240 6.70 31.70 -18.78
C ASN A 240 6.67 31.49 -17.25
N ALA A 241 5.50 31.69 -16.65
CA ALA A 241 5.30 31.38 -15.23
C ALA A 241 4.90 29.90 -15.12
N HIS A 242 5.86 29.02 -14.88
CA HIS A 242 5.58 27.70 -14.34
C HIS A 242 5.17 27.85 -12.87
N ILE A 243 3.89 27.60 -12.58
CA ILE A 243 3.41 27.51 -11.20
C ILE A 243 3.84 26.14 -10.66
N HIS A 244 5.03 26.06 -10.08
CA HIS A 244 5.41 24.93 -9.24
C HIS A 244 4.68 25.08 -7.89
N ALA A 245 3.77 24.17 -7.59
CA ALA A 245 3.21 23.99 -6.25
C ALA A 245 4.27 23.37 -5.32
N GLY A 246 5.39 24.05 -5.14
CA GLY A 246 6.55 23.67 -4.33
C GLY A 246 6.74 24.62 -3.17
N ASN A 247 7.67 24.30 -2.30
CA ASN A 247 8.07 25.01 -1.08
C ASN A 247 8.61 26.46 -1.29
N GLY A 248 8.38 27.06 -2.46
CA GLY A 248 8.85 28.40 -2.82
C GLY A 248 10.32 28.49 -3.25
N ASN A 249 11.03 27.37 -3.39
CA ASN A 249 12.43 27.31 -3.81
C ASN A 249 12.55 26.95 -5.30
N LEU A 250 12.09 27.83 -6.17
CA LEU A 250 12.10 27.62 -7.64
C LEU A 250 13.50 27.25 -8.19
N ILE A 251 14.56 27.81 -7.62
CA ILE A 251 15.94 27.53 -8.04
C ILE A 251 16.34 26.12 -7.63
N GLY A 252 16.06 25.72 -6.39
CA GLY A 252 16.35 24.37 -5.89
C GLY A 252 15.58 23.28 -6.68
N ASP A 253 14.31 23.54 -7.00
CA ASP A 253 13.48 22.61 -7.77
C ASP A 253 13.97 22.48 -9.22
N ALA A 254 14.36 23.59 -9.86
CA ALA A 254 14.95 23.56 -11.19
C ALA A 254 16.33 22.86 -11.23
N ILE A 255 17.17 23.05 -10.21
CA ILE A 255 18.42 22.31 -10.05
C ILE A 255 18.15 20.82 -9.87
N ARG A 256 17.19 20.46 -9.05
CA ARG A 256 16.76 19.07 -8.82
C ARG A 256 16.28 18.41 -10.11
N ALA A 257 15.40 19.07 -10.87
CA ALA A 257 14.88 18.59 -12.16
C ALA A 257 16.02 18.37 -13.16
N SER A 258 16.95 19.32 -13.28
CA SER A 258 18.14 19.21 -14.12
C SER A 258 19.01 18.01 -13.74
N LEU A 259 19.27 17.84 -12.44
CA LEU A 259 20.10 16.75 -11.95
C LEU A 259 19.44 15.38 -12.18
N LEU A 260 18.14 15.26 -11.92
CA LEU A 260 17.36 14.05 -12.20
C LEU A 260 17.39 13.68 -13.68
N THR A 261 17.33 14.67 -14.56
CA THR A 261 17.45 14.48 -16.00
C THR A 261 18.83 13.99 -16.40
N ARG A 262 19.91 14.61 -15.88
CA ARG A 262 21.28 14.20 -16.15
C ARG A 262 21.59 12.79 -15.64
N CYS A 263 20.94 12.39 -14.55
CA CYS A 263 20.99 11.04 -13.98
C CYS A 263 20.05 10.03 -14.68
N GLY A 264 19.29 10.45 -15.70
CA GLY A 264 18.43 9.56 -16.49
C GLY A 264 17.12 9.17 -15.83
N HIS A 265 16.72 9.81 -14.73
CA HIS A 265 15.47 9.49 -14.00
C HIS A 265 14.23 10.18 -14.57
N THR A 266 14.40 11.32 -15.23
CA THR A 266 13.29 12.11 -15.83
C THR A 266 13.70 12.64 -17.21
N LYS A 267 12.70 13.04 -18.00
CA LYS A 267 12.94 13.72 -19.27
C LYS A 267 13.33 15.18 -19.01
N ALA A 268 14.15 15.75 -19.89
CA ALA A 268 14.60 17.13 -19.78
C ALA A 268 13.41 18.10 -19.97
N GLU A 269 13.27 19.04 -19.05
CA GLU A 269 12.38 20.19 -19.22
C GLU A 269 13.06 21.16 -20.18
N SER A 270 12.39 21.53 -21.28
CA SER A 270 12.95 22.32 -22.38
C SER A 270 13.39 23.72 -21.96
N ASP A 271 12.79 24.29 -20.94
CA ASP A 271 12.97 25.65 -20.45
C ASP A 271 13.77 25.75 -19.15
N ASN A 272 14.25 24.64 -18.63
CA ASN A 272 15.10 24.63 -17.46
C ASN A 272 16.55 25.05 -17.81
N ARG A 273 16.91 26.26 -17.41
CA ARG A 273 18.23 26.85 -17.68
C ARG A 273 19.43 26.07 -17.11
N TYR A 274 19.19 25.18 -16.15
CA TYR A 274 20.25 24.40 -15.48
C TYR A 274 20.57 23.06 -16.17
N ASN A 275 19.87 22.70 -17.23
CA ASN A 275 20.02 21.38 -17.91
C ASN A 275 21.44 21.05 -18.37
N GLY A 276 22.29 22.02 -18.65
CA GLY A 276 23.67 21.82 -19.09
C GLY A 276 24.74 22.05 -18.00
N TYR A 277 24.33 22.33 -16.76
CA TYR A 277 25.27 22.69 -15.70
C TYR A 277 25.94 21.45 -15.09
N SER A 278 27.27 21.55 -14.83
CA SER A 278 28.00 20.56 -14.06
C SER A 278 27.59 20.57 -12.58
N LEU A 279 27.89 19.50 -11.84
CA LEU A 279 27.58 19.40 -10.40
C LEU A 279 28.14 20.59 -9.61
N ARG A 280 29.36 21.03 -9.92
CA ARG A 280 29.96 22.19 -9.26
C ARG A 280 29.24 23.51 -9.57
N GLU A 281 28.71 23.66 -10.80
CA GLU A 281 27.92 24.84 -11.18
C GLU A 281 26.54 24.81 -10.54
N LEU A 282 25.93 23.63 -10.41
CA LEU A 282 24.69 23.44 -9.66
C LEU A 282 24.88 23.74 -8.17
N ALA A 283 26.02 23.32 -7.59
CA ALA A 283 26.35 23.69 -6.21
C ALA A 283 26.49 25.21 -6.04
N ARG A 284 27.15 25.90 -7.00
CA ARG A 284 27.24 27.36 -7.02
C ARG A 284 25.86 28.00 -7.12
N ALA A 285 25.04 27.57 -8.09
CA ALA A 285 23.69 28.10 -8.30
C ALA A 285 22.77 27.92 -7.07
N SER A 286 22.93 26.82 -6.34
CA SER A 286 22.20 26.57 -5.09
C SER A 286 22.57 27.59 -3.99
N LEU A 287 23.83 27.98 -3.87
CA LEU A 287 24.27 29.02 -2.93
C LEU A 287 23.80 30.42 -3.35
N GLU A 288 23.98 30.77 -4.64
CA GLU A 288 23.55 32.05 -5.19
C GLU A 288 22.05 32.25 -5.10
N GLY A 289 21.26 31.18 -5.26
CA GLY A 289 19.82 31.18 -5.03
C GLY A 289 19.40 31.50 -3.60
N ARG A 290 20.31 31.40 -2.64
CA ARG A 290 20.14 31.79 -1.24
C ARG A 290 20.85 33.11 -0.88
N ASN A 291 21.22 33.89 -1.89
CA ASN A 291 21.95 35.16 -1.77
C ASN A 291 23.35 35.01 -1.11
N ILE A 292 23.98 33.87 -1.24
CA ILE A 292 25.35 33.64 -0.78
C ILE A 292 26.30 33.91 -1.97
N THR A 293 27.12 34.94 -1.84
CA THR A 293 28.06 35.36 -2.90
C THR A 293 29.21 34.35 -3.03
N THR A 294 29.35 33.74 -4.20
CA THR A 294 30.43 32.80 -4.50
C THR A 294 31.58 33.42 -5.31
N SER A 295 31.47 34.72 -5.63
CA SER A 295 32.47 35.45 -6.42
C SER A 295 33.84 35.46 -5.74
N GLY A 296 34.88 35.08 -6.48
CA GLY A 296 36.24 34.99 -5.95
C GLY A 296 36.60 33.74 -5.14
N MET A 297 35.62 32.84 -4.92
CA MET A 297 35.86 31.58 -4.20
C MET A 297 36.42 30.49 -5.14
N SER A 298 37.34 29.67 -4.62
CA SER A 298 37.79 28.47 -5.32
C SER A 298 36.68 27.40 -5.38
N PRO A 299 36.66 26.51 -6.38
CA PRO A 299 35.70 25.41 -6.48
C PRO A 299 35.61 24.57 -5.20
N VAL A 300 36.73 24.29 -4.56
CA VAL A 300 36.79 23.52 -3.30
C VAL A 300 36.02 24.22 -2.19
N ASN A 301 36.12 25.57 -2.11
CA ASN A 301 35.49 26.34 -1.04
C ASN A 301 33.98 26.43 -1.22
N TYR A 302 33.48 26.82 -2.40
CA TYR A 302 32.06 26.96 -2.59
C TYR A 302 31.31 25.61 -2.62
N VAL A 303 31.92 24.55 -3.15
CA VAL A 303 31.34 23.18 -3.06
C VAL A 303 31.31 22.71 -1.61
N GLY A 304 32.38 22.95 -0.84
CA GLY A 304 32.38 22.66 0.60
C GLY A 304 31.28 23.44 1.34
N MET A 305 31.09 24.72 1.01
CA MET A 305 30.03 25.55 1.59
C MET A 305 28.63 25.06 1.18
N ALA A 306 28.43 24.57 -0.04
CA ALA A 306 27.15 24.02 -0.48
C ALA A 306 26.71 22.79 0.35
N PHE A 307 27.67 22.02 0.88
CA PHE A 307 27.37 20.92 1.80
C PHE A 307 27.17 21.36 3.25
N THR A 308 27.95 22.33 3.72
CA THR A 308 28.03 22.68 5.16
C THR A 308 27.06 23.79 5.57
N HIS A 309 26.61 24.60 4.63
CA HIS A 309 25.78 25.75 4.94
C HIS A 309 24.33 25.32 5.21
N THR A 310 23.81 25.69 6.39
CA THR A 310 22.48 25.30 6.89
C THR A 310 21.33 25.73 5.97
N SER A 311 21.52 26.79 5.18
CA SER A 311 20.53 27.29 4.21
C SER A 311 20.66 26.69 2.80
N SER A 312 21.69 25.86 2.53
CA SER A 312 21.86 25.21 1.22
C SER A 312 21.00 23.95 1.14
N ASP A 313 20.20 23.84 0.08
CA ASP A 313 19.42 22.63 -0.20
C ASP A 313 20.17 21.62 -1.06
N PHE A 314 21.40 21.91 -1.47
CA PHE A 314 22.15 21.10 -2.40
C PHE A 314 22.35 19.65 -1.90
N GLY A 315 22.68 19.48 -0.63
CA GLY A 315 22.80 18.15 -0.01
C GLY A 315 21.49 17.35 -0.08
N LYS A 316 20.34 17.99 0.15
CA LYS A 316 19.01 17.34 0.04
C LYS A 316 18.69 16.96 -1.40
N ILE A 317 19.04 17.81 -2.37
CA ILE A 317 18.85 17.51 -3.80
C ILE A 317 19.66 16.27 -4.21
N LEU A 318 20.93 16.17 -3.76
CA LEU A 318 21.75 14.99 -3.99
C LEU A 318 21.16 13.73 -3.35
N LEU A 319 20.63 13.86 -2.13
CA LEU A 319 19.95 12.75 -1.45
C LEU A 319 18.72 12.26 -2.22
N ASP A 320 17.90 13.16 -2.73
CA ASP A 320 16.71 12.81 -3.52
C ASP A 320 17.06 12.06 -4.80
N VAL A 321 18.13 12.48 -5.48
CA VAL A 321 18.61 11.81 -6.68
C VAL A 321 19.18 10.43 -6.36
N ALA A 322 20.00 10.34 -5.31
CA ALA A 322 20.52 9.06 -4.84
C ALA A 322 19.40 8.10 -4.41
N ASN A 323 18.36 8.62 -3.74
CA ASN A 323 17.19 7.85 -3.35
C ASN A 323 16.47 7.25 -4.57
N LYS A 324 16.20 8.06 -5.59
CA LYS A 324 15.61 7.56 -6.84
C LYS A 324 16.49 6.50 -7.52
N SER A 325 17.80 6.66 -7.46
CA SER A 325 18.74 5.67 -8.02
C SER A 325 18.72 4.36 -7.23
N VAL A 326 18.64 4.40 -5.89
CA VAL A 326 18.49 3.19 -5.05
C VAL A 326 17.18 2.48 -5.33
N LEU A 327 16.07 3.22 -5.39
CA LEU A 327 14.75 2.63 -5.71
C LEU A 327 14.73 2.01 -7.11
N ALA A 328 15.33 2.68 -8.10
CA ALA A 328 15.48 2.11 -9.45
C ALA A 328 16.31 0.81 -9.44
N GLY A 329 17.36 0.75 -8.63
CA GLY A 329 18.15 -0.47 -8.43
C GLY A 329 17.36 -1.59 -7.78
N TRP A 330 16.57 -1.26 -6.75
CA TRP A 330 15.67 -2.19 -6.10
C TRP A 330 14.65 -2.77 -7.08
N ASP A 331 13.97 -1.94 -7.86
CA ASP A 331 12.93 -2.35 -8.81
C ASP A 331 13.49 -3.18 -9.99
N THR A 332 14.73 -2.90 -10.41
CA THR A 332 15.35 -3.62 -11.54
C THR A 332 16.05 -4.91 -11.13
N ALA A 333 16.24 -5.18 -9.85
CA ALA A 333 16.84 -6.43 -9.39
C ALA A 333 15.89 -7.60 -9.68
N ASN A 334 16.40 -8.60 -10.42
CA ASN A 334 15.64 -9.79 -10.81
C ASN A 334 15.65 -10.82 -9.68
N GLU A 335 14.76 -10.65 -8.70
CA GLU A 335 14.58 -11.62 -7.62
C GLU A 335 13.35 -12.51 -7.84
N THR A 336 13.51 -13.78 -7.57
CA THR A 336 12.52 -14.80 -7.87
C THR A 336 11.68 -15.21 -6.66
N PHE A 337 12.15 -14.87 -5.45
CA PHE A 337 11.51 -15.31 -4.19
C PHE A 337 10.10 -14.74 -4.00
N GLU A 338 9.80 -13.55 -4.50
CA GLU A 338 8.50 -12.90 -4.33
C GLU A 338 7.34 -13.69 -4.94
N LYS A 339 7.62 -14.53 -5.96
CA LYS A 339 6.59 -15.34 -6.61
C LYS A 339 6.01 -16.43 -5.72
N TRP A 340 6.81 -16.97 -4.82
CA TRP A 340 6.48 -18.17 -4.06
C TRP A 340 6.55 -18.00 -2.53
N THR A 341 6.95 -16.82 -2.04
CA THR A 341 6.92 -16.47 -0.63
C THR A 341 5.75 -15.57 -0.29
N ARG A 342 5.43 -15.45 1.00
CA ARG A 342 4.42 -14.54 1.51
C ARG A 342 5.07 -13.25 1.97
N LYS A 343 4.52 -12.11 1.57
CA LYS A 343 4.89 -10.81 2.13
C LYS A 343 4.15 -10.60 3.46
N GLY A 344 4.89 -10.30 4.53
CA GLY A 344 4.39 -10.04 5.87
C GLY A 344 4.70 -8.62 6.35
N ILE A 345 4.06 -8.22 7.43
CA ILE A 345 4.26 -6.94 8.11
C ILE A 345 4.59 -7.20 9.57
N LEU A 346 5.62 -6.53 10.07
CA LEU A 346 5.98 -6.48 11.49
C LEU A 346 6.16 -5.02 11.90
N THR A 347 5.68 -4.67 13.09
CA THR A 347 5.72 -3.29 13.60
C THR A 347 6.89 -3.05 14.55
N ASP A 348 7.58 -4.11 14.97
CA ASP A 348 8.72 -4.02 15.89
C ASP A 348 9.75 -5.12 15.61
N PHE A 349 10.89 -5.05 16.28
CA PHE A 349 12.01 -6.01 16.20
C PHE A 349 11.89 -7.18 17.19
N LYS A 350 10.76 -7.32 17.87
CA LYS A 350 10.53 -8.45 18.77
C LYS A 350 10.16 -9.69 17.97
N VAL A 351 10.37 -10.84 18.59
CA VAL A 351 9.94 -12.11 18.01
C VAL A 351 8.42 -12.16 17.95
N ALA A 352 7.88 -12.21 16.74
CA ALA A 352 6.45 -12.38 16.49
C ALA A 352 6.13 -13.85 16.21
N LYS A 353 4.97 -14.29 16.69
CA LYS A 353 4.47 -15.65 16.44
C LYS A 353 3.53 -15.64 15.23
N ARG A 354 3.66 -16.66 14.37
CA ARG A 354 2.83 -16.87 13.17
C ARG A 354 2.20 -18.26 13.21
N ILE A 355 0.97 -18.35 12.72
CA ILE A 355 0.23 -19.62 12.62
C ILE A 355 0.38 -20.18 11.21
N GLY A 356 0.72 -21.47 11.07
CA GLY A 356 0.91 -22.16 9.79
C GLY A 356 -0.41 -22.58 9.12
N ILE A 357 -0.32 -23.03 7.86
CA ILE A 357 -1.45 -23.40 6.97
C ILE A 357 -2.34 -24.51 7.59
N GLY A 358 -1.79 -25.41 8.34
CA GLY A 358 -2.43 -26.66 8.76
C GLY A 358 -3.02 -26.65 10.15
N GLU A 359 -3.10 -25.51 10.81
CA GLU A 359 -3.42 -25.44 12.24
C GLU A 359 -4.93 -25.44 12.56
N ILE A 360 -5.77 -25.27 11.55
CA ILE A 360 -7.23 -25.27 11.71
C ILE A 360 -7.80 -26.55 11.11
N GLY A 361 -8.48 -27.34 11.94
CA GLY A 361 -9.18 -28.55 11.52
C GLY A 361 -10.49 -28.30 10.77
N SER A 362 -11.22 -29.36 10.44
CA SER A 362 -12.56 -29.24 9.86
C SER A 362 -13.57 -28.71 10.89
N LEU A 363 -14.55 -27.93 10.46
CA LEU A 363 -15.67 -27.54 11.30
C LEU A 363 -16.49 -28.79 11.64
N ARG A 364 -17.00 -28.84 12.88
CA ARG A 364 -17.85 -29.94 13.36
C ARG A 364 -19.30 -29.68 12.97
N GLU A 365 -20.04 -30.74 12.70
CA GLU A 365 -21.49 -30.65 12.54
C GLU A 365 -22.14 -30.27 13.87
N VAL A 366 -22.93 -29.21 13.86
CA VAL A 366 -23.71 -28.77 15.03
C VAL A 366 -25.17 -29.15 14.77
N ARG A 367 -25.70 -30.10 15.57
CA ARG A 367 -27.12 -30.48 15.50
C ARG A 367 -28.00 -29.36 16.06
N GLU A 368 -29.25 -29.31 15.62
CA GLU A 368 -30.22 -28.35 16.10
C GLU A 368 -30.31 -28.39 17.64
N GLY A 369 -30.11 -27.23 18.30
CA GLY A 369 -30.10 -27.12 19.77
C GLY A 369 -28.79 -27.53 20.46
N ALA A 370 -27.71 -27.90 19.74
CA ALA A 370 -26.42 -28.24 20.31
C ALA A 370 -25.50 -27.01 20.44
N GLU A 371 -24.60 -27.05 21.43
CA GLU A 371 -23.62 -25.99 21.66
C GLU A 371 -22.47 -26.05 20.65
N TYR A 372 -22.01 -24.87 20.21
CA TYR A 372 -20.76 -24.72 19.45
C TYR A 372 -19.56 -24.98 20.34
N LYS A 373 -18.65 -25.84 19.90
CA LYS A 373 -17.41 -26.12 20.62
C LYS A 373 -16.29 -25.23 20.08
N HIS A 374 -15.46 -24.72 20.98
CA HIS A 374 -14.27 -23.97 20.58
C HIS A 374 -13.30 -24.85 19.78
N ILE A 375 -12.74 -24.28 18.71
CA ILE A 375 -11.62 -24.89 17.99
C ILE A 375 -10.35 -24.60 18.77
N THR A 376 -9.57 -25.64 19.04
CA THR A 376 -8.21 -25.49 19.56
C THR A 376 -7.28 -25.24 18.39
N VAL A 377 -6.63 -24.10 18.34
CA VAL A 377 -5.54 -23.83 17.41
C VAL A 377 -4.28 -24.42 18.03
N GLY A 378 -3.52 -25.21 17.26
CA GLY A 378 -2.30 -25.83 17.74
C GLY A 378 -1.30 -24.79 18.29
N GLU A 379 -0.55 -25.15 19.34
CA GLU A 379 0.44 -24.26 19.96
C GLU A 379 1.73 -24.09 19.12
N SER A 380 1.87 -24.81 18.02
CA SER A 380 3.01 -24.75 17.11
C SER A 380 2.97 -23.48 16.29
N SER A 381 3.60 -22.43 16.79
CA SER A 381 3.72 -21.16 16.08
C SER A 381 5.16 -20.93 15.60
N ALA A 382 5.32 -20.70 14.31
CA ALA A 382 6.59 -20.25 13.75
C ALA A 382 6.96 -18.87 14.32
N GLN A 383 8.24 -18.61 14.47
CA GLN A 383 8.77 -17.35 14.99
C GLN A 383 9.44 -16.58 13.85
N ILE A 384 9.13 -15.28 13.76
CA ILE A 384 9.76 -14.37 12.81
C ILE A 384 10.22 -13.12 13.55
N GLN A 385 11.38 -12.61 13.17
CA GLN A 385 11.98 -11.41 13.75
C GLN A 385 12.63 -10.56 12.66
N LEU A 386 12.53 -9.25 12.78
CA LEU A 386 13.23 -8.31 11.91
C LEU A 386 14.70 -8.19 12.29
N ALA A 387 15.54 -8.01 11.27
CA ALA A 387 16.92 -7.54 11.39
C ALA A 387 17.15 -6.38 10.42
N THR A 388 18.07 -5.49 10.78
CA THR A 388 18.45 -4.36 9.93
C THR A 388 19.68 -4.73 9.11
N TYR A 389 19.61 -4.55 7.80
CA TYR A 389 20.70 -4.71 6.86
C TYR A 389 21.01 -3.36 6.23
N GLY A 390 22.28 -2.96 6.16
CA GLY A 390 22.60 -1.67 5.57
C GLY A 390 24.10 -1.42 5.46
N GLU A 391 24.45 -0.54 4.55
CA GLU A 391 25.82 -0.10 4.28
C GLU A 391 25.89 1.41 4.06
N LEU A 392 27.10 1.96 4.14
CA LEU A 392 27.40 3.37 3.96
C LEU A 392 28.12 3.59 2.63
N PHE A 393 27.78 4.68 1.94
CA PHE A 393 28.62 5.22 0.87
C PHE A 393 28.80 6.72 1.05
N SER A 394 29.90 7.26 0.52
CA SER A 394 30.22 8.68 0.67
C SER A 394 30.28 9.39 -0.67
N ILE A 395 29.61 10.52 -0.76
CA ILE A 395 29.72 11.45 -1.88
C ILE A 395 30.76 12.50 -1.48
N THR A 396 31.96 12.42 -2.08
CA THR A 396 33.07 13.30 -1.74
C THR A 396 32.96 14.64 -2.44
N ARG A 397 33.62 15.67 -1.87
CA ARG A 397 33.76 16.98 -2.51
C ARG A 397 34.47 16.89 -3.86
N GLN A 398 35.45 16.01 -3.99
CA GLN A 398 36.16 15.78 -5.25
C GLN A 398 35.27 15.26 -6.36
N ALA A 399 34.33 14.35 -6.05
CA ALA A 399 33.37 13.83 -7.01
C ALA A 399 32.48 14.94 -7.60
N ILE A 400 32.02 15.87 -6.75
CA ILE A 400 31.24 17.02 -7.22
C ILE A 400 32.05 17.97 -8.09
N ILE A 401 33.34 18.22 -7.73
CA ILE A 401 34.22 19.07 -8.53
C ILE A 401 34.52 18.42 -9.88
N ASN A 402 34.71 17.11 -9.92
CA ASN A 402 35.00 16.33 -11.13
C ASN A 402 33.73 16.02 -11.98
N ASP A 403 32.56 16.40 -11.51
CA ASP A 403 31.26 16.12 -12.16
C ASP A 403 30.97 14.61 -12.33
N ASP A 404 31.35 13.82 -11.31
CA ASP A 404 31.19 12.37 -11.31
C ASP A 404 29.74 11.97 -10.94
N LEU A 405 28.93 11.73 -11.96
CA LEU A 405 27.52 11.34 -11.80
C LEU A 405 27.36 9.87 -11.37
N ASP A 406 28.36 9.02 -11.59
CA ASP A 406 28.28 7.59 -11.23
C ASP A 406 28.12 7.40 -9.71
N LEU A 407 28.64 8.31 -8.92
CA LEU A 407 28.43 8.32 -7.46
C LEU A 407 27.00 8.64 -7.04
N LEU A 408 26.20 9.24 -7.90
CA LEU A 408 24.79 9.57 -7.65
C LEU A 408 23.83 8.59 -8.32
N THR A 409 24.29 7.83 -9.31
CA THR A 409 23.47 6.93 -10.11
C THR A 409 23.86 5.48 -9.90
N ARG A 410 25.03 5.09 -10.40
CA ARG A 410 25.45 3.69 -10.48
C ARG A 410 25.67 3.05 -9.12
N ILE A 411 26.36 3.73 -8.20
CA ILE A 411 26.63 3.17 -6.87
C ILE A 411 25.34 3.03 -6.06
N PRO A 412 24.47 4.06 -5.93
CA PRO A 412 23.19 3.89 -5.26
C PRO A 412 22.30 2.82 -5.90
N MET A 413 22.29 2.74 -7.25
CA MET A 413 21.53 1.71 -7.96
C MET A 413 22.03 0.30 -7.61
N MET A 414 23.35 0.08 -7.58
CA MET A 414 23.94 -1.20 -7.16
C MET A 414 23.59 -1.53 -5.70
N MET A 415 23.58 -0.55 -4.81
CA MET A 415 23.19 -0.75 -3.42
C MET A 415 21.69 -1.10 -3.28
N GLY A 416 20.83 -0.49 -4.08
CA GLY A 416 19.41 -0.86 -4.14
C GLY A 416 19.22 -2.31 -4.59
N ALA A 417 19.90 -2.72 -5.65
CA ALA A 417 19.89 -4.10 -6.12
C ALA A 417 20.47 -5.07 -5.07
N ALA A 418 21.58 -4.71 -4.43
CA ALA A 418 22.20 -5.52 -3.36
C ALA A 418 21.27 -5.68 -2.15
N ALA A 419 20.53 -4.64 -1.77
CA ALA A 419 19.55 -4.73 -0.69
C ALA A 419 18.46 -5.77 -0.99
N ARG A 420 17.94 -5.81 -2.23
CA ARG A 420 16.96 -6.81 -2.67
C ARG A 420 17.55 -8.21 -2.72
N SER A 421 18.76 -8.34 -3.25
CA SER A 421 19.47 -9.62 -3.29
C SER A 421 19.78 -10.15 -1.90
N THR A 422 20.07 -9.29 -0.91
CA THR A 422 20.25 -9.69 0.49
C THR A 422 18.99 -10.37 1.04
N VAL A 423 17.80 -9.84 0.74
CA VAL A 423 16.54 -10.48 1.14
C VAL A 423 16.38 -11.84 0.45
N GLY A 424 16.71 -11.92 -0.85
CA GLY A 424 16.73 -13.19 -1.59
C GLY A 424 17.68 -14.23 -0.96
N ASP A 425 18.89 -13.81 -0.58
CA ASP A 425 19.87 -14.68 0.09
C ASP A 425 19.31 -15.27 1.39
N LEU A 426 18.60 -14.46 2.19
CA LEU A 426 17.95 -14.92 3.41
C LEU A 426 16.87 -15.97 3.14
N VAL A 427 16.07 -15.77 2.09
CA VAL A 427 15.00 -16.70 1.72
C VAL A 427 15.59 -18.04 1.28
N TYR A 428 16.56 -18.02 0.37
CA TYR A 428 17.16 -19.26 -0.14
C TYR A 428 18.05 -19.96 0.91
N ALA A 429 18.61 -19.21 1.86
CA ALA A 429 19.33 -19.79 2.99
C ALA A 429 18.44 -20.68 3.88
N ILE A 430 17.14 -20.39 3.99
CA ILE A 430 16.17 -21.26 4.70
C ILE A 430 16.06 -22.62 4.02
N LEU A 431 15.97 -22.65 2.69
CA LEU A 431 15.84 -23.88 1.91
C LEU A 431 17.12 -24.73 1.97
N THR A 432 18.28 -24.10 1.79
CA THR A 432 19.58 -24.76 1.74
C THR A 432 20.06 -25.16 3.14
N GLY A 433 19.84 -24.30 4.13
CA GLY A 433 20.23 -24.53 5.54
C GLY A 433 19.33 -25.50 6.30
N ASN A 434 18.16 -25.86 5.76
CA ASN A 434 17.23 -26.79 6.39
C ASN A 434 16.98 -26.50 7.88
N ILE A 435 16.53 -25.27 8.18
CA ILE A 435 16.38 -24.75 9.53
C ILE A 435 15.43 -25.62 10.39
N SER A 436 15.58 -25.54 11.72
CA SER A 436 14.69 -26.24 12.65
C SER A 436 13.33 -25.54 12.74
N MET A 437 12.26 -26.33 12.67
CA MET A 437 10.88 -25.91 12.86
C MET A 437 10.49 -25.93 14.35
N PRO A 438 9.36 -25.32 14.75
CA PRO A 438 8.90 -25.30 16.15
C PRO A 438 8.70 -26.68 16.80
N ASP A 439 8.50 -27.72 16.02
CA ASP A 439 8.39 -29.11 16.47
C ASP A 439 9.76 -29.76 16.80
N GLY A 440 10.86 -29.01 16.68
CA GLY A 440 12.22 -29.44 16.92
C GLY A 440 12.85 -30.25 15.79
N LYS A 441 12.16 -30.42 14.66
CA LYS A 441 12.68 -31.13 13.48
C LYS A 441 13.13 -30.16 12.40
N PRO A 442 14.08 -30.56 11.53
CA PRO A 442 14.42 -29.74 10.36
C PRO A 442 13.23 -29.55 9.42
N LEU A 443 13.20 -28.43 8.70
CA LEU A 443 12.15 -28.08 7.73
C LEU A 443 11.84 -29.23 6.76
N PHE A 444 12.87 -29.87 6.21
CA PHE A 444 12.75 -31.06 5.37
C PHE A 444 13.16 -32.31 6.17
N HIS A 445 12.19 -33.09 6.59
CA HIS A 445 12.37 -34.28 7.39
C HIS A 445 11.44 -35.41 6.96
N ALA A 446 11.85 -36.67 7.21
CA ALA A 446 11.04 -37.84 6.84
C ALA A 446 9.64 -37.85 7.50
N ASP A 447 9.58 -37.43 8.77
CA ASP A 447 8.31 -37.33 9.52
C ASP A 447 7.38 -36.24 8.97
N HIS A 448 7.92 -35.20 8.39
CA HIS A 448 7.18 -34.15 7.68
C HIS A 448 6.63 -34.64 6.32
N LYS A 449 7.08 -35.81 5.85
CA LYS A 449 6.69 -36.39 4.54
C LYS A 449 6.88 -35.41 3.37
N ASN A 450 7.94 -34.59 3.45
CA ASN A 450 8.27 -33.58 2.49
C ASN A 450 9.69 -33.73 1.93
N LEU A 451 10.28 -34.91 2.06
CA LEU A 451 11.64 -35.21 1.64
C LEU A 451 11.66 -36.45 0.73
N LEU A 452 12.24 -36.30 -0.44
CA LEU A 452 12.56 -37.39 -1.39
C LEU A 452 14.07 -37.63 -1.38
N THR A 453 14.50 -38.88 -1.16
CA THR A 453 15.92 -39.26 -1.12
C THR A 453 16.18 -40.48 -1.99
N GLY A 454 17.46 -40.74 -2.30
CA GLY A 454 17.90 -41.89 -3.07
C GLY A 454 17.62 -41.78 -4.57
N ALA A 455 17.82 -42.85 -5.33
CA ALA A 455 17.77 -42.87 -6.79
C ALA A 455 16.43 -42.40 -7.41
N GLN A 456 15.36 -42.36 -6.62
CA GLN A 456 14.06 -41.87 -7.08
C GLN A 456 13.89 -40.35 -6.93
N SER A 457 14.86 -39.67 -6.36
CA SER A 457 14.86 -38.21 -6.19
C SER A 457 15.48 -37.46 -7.37
N ALA A 458 16.21 -38.16 -8.26
CA ALA A 458 16.74 -37.55 -9.47
C ALA A 458 15.61 -36.96 -10.33
N MET A 459 15.84 -35.79 -10.91
CA MET A 459 14.82 -35.06 -11.65
C MET A 459 14.27 -35.86 -12.82
N SER A 460 13.01 -36.26 -12.73
CA SER A 460 12.30 -37.08 -13.70
C SER A 460 10.78 -36.88 -13.56
N ILE A 461 10.02 -37.28 -14.54
CA ILE A 461 8.54 -37.28 -14.48
C ILE A 461 8.04 -38.00 -13.23
N LYS A 462 8.66 -39.14 -12.90
CA LYS A 462 8.30 -39.96 -11.73
C LYS A 462 8.59 -39.24 -10.44
N ALA A 463 9.77 -38.64 -10.31
CA ALA A 463 10.17 -37.86 -9.13
C ALA A 463 9.27 -36.65 -8.91
N LEU A 464 8.98 -35.90 -9.96
CA LEU A 464 8.08 -34.73 -9.91
C LEU A 464 6.63 -35.15 -9.53
N SER A 465 6.15 -36.28 -10.10
CA SER A 465 4.83 -36.83 -9.72
C SER A 465 4.79 -37.30 -8.26
N SER A 466 5.87 -37.90 -7.76
CA SER A 466 5.99 -38.33 -6.35
C SER A 466 6.02 -37.12 -5.41
N ALA A 467 6.80 -36.09 -5.73
CA ALA A 467 6.86 -34.85 -4.95
C ALA A 467 5.49 -34.13 -4.91
N LYS A 468 4.79 -34.07 -6.05
CA LYS A 468 3.42 -33.57 -6.14
C LYS A 468 2.45 -34.37 -5.25
N ALA A 469 2.59 -35.69 -5.22
CA ALA A 469 1.75 -36.55 -4.39
C ALA A 469 2.02 -36.33 -2.90
N LEU A 470 3.29 -36.20 -2.48
CA LEU A 470 3.68 -35.89 -1.10
C LEU A 470 3.09 -34.57 -0.61
N MET A 471 3.18 -33.51 -1.41
CA MET A 471 2.59 -32.21 -1.06
C MET A 471 1.07 -32.26 -0.93
N ARG A 472 0.40 -32.94 -1.86
CA ARG A 472 -1.05 -33.08 -1.83
C ARG A 472 -1.58 -33.97 -0.72
N ALA A 473 -0.77 -34.93 -0.26
CA ALA A 473 -1.09 -35.84 0.84
C ALA A 473 -0.89 -35.23 2.23
N GLN A 474 -0.40 -33.99 2.33
CA GLN A 474 -0.21 -33.29 3.59
C GLN A 474 -1.53 -33.10 4.34
N LYS A 475 -1.45 -33.20 5.66
CA LYS A 475 -2.61 -33.16 6.55
C LYS A 475 -2.52 -32.00 7.55
N ALA A 476 -3.67 -31.53 8.00
CA ALA A 476 -3.77 -30.58 9.09
C ALA A 476 -3.19 -31.16 10.40
N ALA A 477 -2.61 -30.28 11.23
CA ALA A 477 -2.04 -30.66 12.53
C ALA A 477 -3.13 -31.05 13.54
N THR A 478 -4.33 -30.47 13.43
CA THR A 478 -5.43 -30.72 14.35
C THR A 478 -6.04 -32.08 14.07
N GLU A 479 -6.04 -32.95 15.06
CA GLU A 479 -6.72 -34.24 15.00
C GLU A 479 -8.24 -34.04 14.90
N ALA A 480 -8.84 -34.61 13.86
CA ALA A 480 -10.27 -34.85 13.85
C ALA A 480 -10.62 -35.85 14.98
N GLU A 481 -11.88 -35.92 15.41
CA GLU A 481 -12.35 -36.89 16.44
C GLU A 481 -11.94 -38.35 16.17
N ASP A 482 -11.61 -38.68 14.93
CA ASP A 482 -11.19 -40.01 14.46
C ASP A 482 -9.64 -40.18 14.41
N GLY A 483 -8.86 -39.25 14.96
CA GLY A 483 -7.38 -39.30 14.93
C GLY A 483 -6.74 -39.12 13.54
N LYS A 484 -7.55 -38.77 12.52
CA LYS A 484 -7.09 -38.57 11.15
C LYS A 484 -7.18 -37.11 10.78
N GLY A 485 -6.04 -36.43 10.73
CA GLY A 485 -5.97 -35.04 10.27
C GLY A 485 -6.62 -34.85 8.88
N ARG A 486 -7.31 -33.73 8.66
CA ARG A 486 -7.89 -33.34 7.37
C ARG A 486 -6.82 -33.26 6.29
N SER A 487 -7.09 -33.82 5.11
CA SER A 487 -6.22 -33.64 3.94
C SER A 487 -6.29 -32.20 3.41
N LEU A 488 -5.14 -31.55 3.29
CA LEU A 488 -5.05 -30.14 2.88
C LEU A 488 -5.09 -29.96 1.37
N ASN A 489 -4.72 -31.00 0.59
CA ASN A 489 -4.66 -30.99 -0.88
C ASN A 489 -3.87 -29.76 -1.43
N ILE A 490 -2.75 -29.44 -0.80
CA ILE A 490 -1.89 -28.31 -1.20
C ILE A 490 -1.35 -28.60 -2.60
N ARG A 491 -1.45 -27.61 -3.48
CA ARG A 491 -1.00 -27.76 -4.87
C ARG A 491 0.36 -27.10 -5.06
N PRO A 492 1.34 -27.77 -5.67
CA PRO A 492 2.58 -27.11 -6.06
C PRO A 492 2.31 -26.05 -7.14
N GLY A 493 2.99 -24.93 -7.03
CA GLY A 493 2.94 -23.83 -8.01
C GLY A 493 4.27 -23.61 -8.69
N TYR A 494 5.37 -23.89 -7.97
CA TYR A 494 6.73 -23.58 -8.42
C TYR A 494 7.68 -24.75 -8.21
N ALA A 495 8.58 -24.95 -9.19
CA ALA A 495 9.74 -25.84 -9.08
C ALA A 495 10.99 -24.99 -9.02
N LEU A 496 11.64 -24.97 -7.87
CA LEU A 496 12.89 -24.23 -7.62
C LEU A 496 14.05 -25.18 -7.90
N VAL A 497 14.85 -24.86 -8.89
CA VAL A 497 15.89 -25.75 -9.40
C VAL A 497 17.23 -25.03 -9.50
N PRO A 498 18.36 -25.77 -9.33
CA PRO A 498 19.67 -25.23 -9.70
C PRO A 498 19.72 -24.89 -11.18
N ILE A 499 20.55 -23.95 -11.59
CA ILE A 499 20.66 -23.50 -12.99
C ILE A 499 20.95 -24.70 -13.92
N GLU A 500 21.80 -25.64 -13.49
CA GLU A 500 22.19 -26.82 -14.27
C GLU A 500 21.02 -27.76 -14.56
N LYS A 501 19.94 -27.67 -13.79
CA LYS A 501 18.74 -28.50 -13.98
C LYS A 501 17.56 -27.74 -14.61
N GLU A 502 17.70 -26.44 -14.84
CA GLU A 502 16.61 -25.59 -15.35
C GLU A 502 16.12 -26.08 -16.72
N ASP A 503 17.01 -26.29 -17.68
CA ASP A 503 16.65 -26.78 -19.01
C ASP A 503 16.00 -28.17 -18.95
N THR A 504 16.53 -29.05 -18.09
CA THR A 504 15.94 -30.37 -17.87
C THR A 504 14.54 -30.27 -17.30
N ALA A 505 14.33 -29.41 -16.31
CA ALA A 505 13.02 -29.17 -15.71
C ALA A 505 12.02 -28.60 -16.73
N LEU A 506 12.46 -27.62 -17.52
CA LEU A 506 11.63 -27.02 -18.58
C LEU A 506 11.23 -28.05 -19.65
N GLN A 507 12.17 -28.91 -20.06
CA GLN A 507 11.85 -30.00 -21.00
C GLN A 507 10.83 -30.97 -20.42
N LEU A 508 10.99 -31.39 -19.14
CA LEU A 508 10.08 -32.32 -18.49
C LEU A 508 8.68 -31.72 -18.31
N ILE A 509 8.58 -30.44 -17.97
CA ILE A 509 7.30 -29.79 -17.63
C ILE A 509 6.56 -29.28 -18.87
N ASN A 510 7.26 -28.83 -19.93
CA ASN A 510 6.64 -28.27 -21.12
C ASN A 510 6.37 -29.34 -22.22
N SER A 511 7.03 -30.48 -22.13
CA SER A 511 6.84 -31.55 -23.13
C SER A 511 5.40 -32.08 -23.18
N THR A 512 4.88 -32.26 -24.37
CA THR A 512 3.53 -32.83 -24.59
C THR A 512 3.51 -34.35 -24.41
N SER A 513 4.59 -35.02 -24.82
CA SER A 513 4.81 -36.46 -24.66
C SER A 513 5.92 -36.72 -23.66
N VAL A 514 6.00 -37.92 -23.12
CA VAL A 514 7.07 -38.31 -22.19
C VAL A 514 8.41 -38.26 -22.93
N PRO A 515 9.39 -37.40 -22.47
CA PRO A 515 10.70 -37.36 -23.09
C PRO A 515 11.43 -38.71 -23.00
N GLY A 516 12.03 -39.15 -24.11
CA GLY A 516 12.74 -40.44 -24.19
C GLY A 516 11.85 -41.64 -24.47
N ALA A 517 10.53 -41.45 -24.61
CA ALA A 517 9.65 -42.50 -25.15
C ALA A 517 9.79 -42.56 -26.67
N ASP A 518 9.53 -43.77 -27.26
CA ASP A 518 9.53 -43.92 -28.71
C ASP A 518 8.61 -42.91 -29.40
N ALA A 519 9.05 -42.37 -30.54
CA ALA A 519 8.40 -41.25 -31.23
C ALA A 519 6.90 -41.41 -31.52
N ASN A 520 6.40 -42.63 -31.51
CA ASN A 520 4.98 -42.98 -31.76
C ASN A 520 4.26 -43.61 -30.56
N SER A 521 4.81 -43.50 -29.33
CA SER A 521 4.22 -44.17 -28.17
C SER A 521 2.87 -43.57 -27.73
N GLY A 522 2.52 -42.37 -28.18
CA GLY A 522 1.25 -41.70 -27.81
C GLY A 522 1.09 -41.41 -26.31
N ILE A 523 2.14 -41.60 -25.50
CA ILE A 523 2.09 -41.43 -24.04
C ILE A 523 2.11 -39.95 -23.70
N VAL A 524 0.99 -39.47 -23.18
CA VAL A 524 0.83 -38.08 -22.75
C VAL A 524 1.64 -37.83 -21.47
N ASN A 525 2.30 -36.67 -21.39
CA ASN A 525 3.02 -36.26 -20.20
C ASN A 525 2.03 -35.81 -19.08
N PRO A 526 1.95 -36.56 -17.94
CA PRO A 526 0.99 -36.24 -16.87
C PRO A 526 1.34 -35.02 -16.02
N ILE A 527 2.55 -34.46 -16.21
CA ILE A 527 3.04 -33.31 -15.46
C ILE A 527 3.20 -32.05 -16.31
N LYS A 528 2.65 -32.05 -17.53
CA LYS A 528 2.73 -30.90 -18.42
C LYS A 528 2.12 -29.65 -17.75
N GLY A 529 2.88 -28.58 -17.63
CA GLY A 529 2.43 -27.28 -17.16
C GLY A 529 1.89 -27.26 -15.72
N PHE A 530 2.29 -28.22 -14.86
CA PHE A 530 1.73 -28.26 -13.48
C PHE A 530 2.40 -27.28 -12.51
N VAL A 531 3.60 -26.77 -12.82
CA VAL A 531 4.35 -25.76 -12.06
C VAL A 531 5.13 -24.83 -12.98
N GLU A 532 5.43 -23.63 -12.49
CA GLU A 532 6.42 -22.73 -13.09
C GLU A 532 7.82 -23.13 -12.63
N VAL A 533 8.77 -23.23 -13.57
CA VAL A 533 10.17 -23.52 -13.26
C VAL A 533 10.89 -22.23 -12.95
N ILE A 534 11.64 -22.21 -11.85
CA ILE A 534 12.49 -21.10 -11.43
C ILE A 534 13.90 -21.64 -11.25
N GLY A 535 14.82 -21.25 -12.17
CA GLY A 535 16.26 -21.49 -12.04
C GLY A 535 16.87 -20.49 -11.06
N GLU A 536 17.62 -20.97 -10.06
CA GLU A 536 18.17 -20.12 -9.02
C GLU A 536 19.66 -20.42 -8.74
N PRO A 537 20.56 -19.45 -8.97
CA PRO A 537 22.01 -19.62 -8.75
C PRO A 537 22.38 -20.05 -7.33
N ARG A 538 21.69 -19.51 -6.32
CA ARG A 538 21.94 -19.80 -4.89
C ARG A 538 21.70 -21.27 -4.54
N LEU A 539 20.85 -21.95 -5.28
CA LEU A 539 20.65 -23.39 -5.13
C LEU A 539 21.83 -24.16 -5.71
N SER A 540 22.40 -23.71 -6.85
CA SER A 540 23.59 -24.31 -7.46
C SER A 540 24.80 -24.25 -6.55
N ASP A 541 24.98 -23.14 -5.80
CA ASP A 541 26.07 -22.97 -4.83
C ASP A 541 26.00 -24.03 -3.70
N SER A 542 24.80 -24.46 -3.34
CA SER A 542 24.58 -25.49 -2.33
C SER A 542 24.65 -26.91 -2.92
N SER A 543 23.99 -27.15 -4.04
CA SER A 543 23.94 -28.47 -4.71
C SER A 543 23.40 -28.32 -6.11
N THR A 544 24.12 -28.87 -7.10
CA THR A 544 23.71 -28.89 -8.51
C THR A 544 22.58 -29.90 -8.81
N ASP A 545 22.24 -30.76 -7.87
CA ASP A 545 21.26 -31.85 -8.07
C ASP A 545 19.99 -31.64 -7.26
N THR A 546 20.06 -30.99 -6.12
CA THR A 546 18.93 -30.80 -5.20
C THR A 546 17.91 -29.80 -5.78
N TRP A 547 16.65 -30.17 -5.77
CA TRP A 547 15.56 -29.33 -6.22
C TRP A 547 14.38 -29.33 -5.24
N PHE A 548 13.52 -28.33 -5.37
CA PHE A 548 12.41 -28.13 -4.46
C PHE A 548 11.12 -27.87 -5.20
N LEU A 549 9.98 -28.22 -4.59
CA LEU A 549 8.66 -27.73 -4.99
C LEU A 549 8.14 -26.79 -3.91
N ALA A 550 7.55 -25.67 -4.32
CA ALA A 550 6.86 -24.74 -3.46
C ALA A 550 5.38 -24.64 -3.84
N ALA A 551 4.52 -24.46 -2.85
CA ALA A 551 3.09 -24.33 -3.03
C ALA A 551 2.71 -23.02 -3.74
N GLN A 552 1.58 -23.03 -4.41
CA GLN A 552 1.05 -21.87 -5.13
C GLN A 552 0.61 -20.72 -4.20
N GLY A 553 0.24 -21.02 -2.95
CA GLY A 553 -0.35 -20.03 -2.02
C GLY A 553 0.66 -19.18 -1.24
N GLY A 554 1.98 -19.42 -1.36
CA GLY A 554 3.00 -18.57 -0.69
C GLY A 554 3.06 -18.63 0.84
N ASP A 555 2.22 -19.42 1.52
CA ASP A 555 2.13 -19.44 2.98
C ASP A 555 3.17 -20.34 3.68
N THR A 556 4.28 -20.61 3.02
CA THR A 556 5.35 -21.51 3.50
C THR A 556 6.51 -20.76 4.12
N ILE A 557 6.98 -19.72 3.45
CA ILE A 557 8.02 -18.81 3.92
C ILE A 557 7.46 -17.40 3.89
N GLU A 558 7.60 -16.68 5.00
CA GLU A 558 7.23 -15.27 5.10
C GLU A 558 8.47 -14.38 5.04
N VAL A 559 8.39 -13.36 4.21
CA VAL A 559 9.32 -12.23 4.17
C VAL A 559 8.59 -11.04 4.75
N ALA A 560 8.92 -10.64 5.96
CA ALA A 560 8.29 -9.53 6.65
C ALA A 560 9.17 -8.28 6.61
N TYR A 561 8.54 -7.13 6.46
CA TYR A 561 9.17 -5.83 6.46
C TYR A 561 8.63 -4.96 7.59
N LEU A 562 9.44 -4.03 8.10
CA LEU A 562 9.02 -3.08 9.14
C LEU A 562 7.92 -2.17 8.58
N ASP A 563 6.77 -2.12 9.25
CA ASP A 563 5.57 -1.37 8.86
C ASP A 563 5.12 -1.61 7.40
N GLY A 564 5.53 -2.75 6.81
CA GLY A 564 5.23 -3.10 5.44
C GLY A 564 6.05 -2.38 4.37
N MET A 565 7.06 -1.61 4.77
CA MET A 565 7.96 -0.90 3.83
C MET A 565 8.96 -1.87 3.24
N ASP A 566 8.70 -2.32 2.01
CA ASP A 566 9.52 -3.28 1.27
C ASP A 566 10.64 -2.64 0.45
N SER A 567 10.83 -1.34 0.54
CA SER A 567 11.89 -0.62 -0.16
C SER A 567 13.00 -0.18 0.79
N PRO A 568 14.25 -0.11 0.32
CA PRO A 568 15.36 0.37 1.13
C PRO A 568 15.19 1.85 1.48
N TRP A 569 15.58 2.20 2.68
CA TRP A 569 15.52 3.55 3.20
C TRP A 569 16.91 4.19 3.21
N ILE A 570 16.96 5.49 2.86
CA ILE A 570 18.20 6.24 2.79
C ILE A 570 18.21 7.34 3.84
N GLU A 571 19.34 7.46 4.52
CA GLU A 571 19.63 8.53 5.46
C GLU A 571 20.99 9.15 5.13
N GLN A 572 21.06 10.47 5.23
CA GLN A 572 22.27 11.21 4.91
C GLN A 572 22.76 11.99 6.14
N GLN A 573 24.07 11.94 6.36
CA GLN A 573 24.72 12.71 7.40
C GLN A 573 25.98 13.37 6.84
N GLN A 574 26.22 14.59 7.25
CA GLN A 574 27.48 15.28 6.94
C GLN A 574 28.63 14.61 7.70
N GLY A 575 29.64 14.15 6.95
CA GLY A 575 30.78 13.46 7.55
C GLY A 575 31.72 14.42 8.27
N PHE A 576 32.03 14.14 9.53
CA PHE A 576 33.11 14.84 10.24
C PHE A 576 34.50 14.29 9.86
N THR A 577 34.54 12.98 9.58
CA THR A 577 35.77 12.25 9.25
C THR A 577 36.05 12.14 7.74
N SER A 578 35.04 12.38 6.89
CA SER A 578 35.15 12.40 5.44
C SER A 578 34.77 13.76 4.88
N ASP A 579 35.52 14.27 3.93
CA ASP A 579 35.26 15.55 3.28
C ASP A 579 34.14 15.39 2.23
N GLY A 580 32.89 15.35 2.70
CA GLY A 580 31.70 15.12 1.88
C GLY A 580 30.48 14.72 2.71
N VAL A 581 29.53 14.06 2.06
CA VAL A 581 28.30 13.58 2.67
C VAL A 581 28.30 12.06 2.70
N VAL A 582 28.07 11.49 3.86
CA VAL A 582 27.92 10.04 4.06
C VAL A 582 26.45 9.70 3.96
N THR A 583 26.14 8.73 3.12
CA THR A 583 24.79 8.23 2.89
C THR A 583 24.71 6.79 3.34
N LYS A 584 23.70 6.48 4.14
CA LYS A 584 23.39 5.13 4.63
C LYS A 584 22.18 4.60 3.87
N VAL A 585 22.32 3.41 3.30
CA VAL A 585 21.22 2.64 2.72
C VAL A 585 20.93 1.49 3.66
N ARG A 586 19.68 1.30 4.07
CA ARG A 586 19.27 0.19 4.92
C ARG A 586 17.91 -0.36 4.53
N ILE A 587 17.70 -1.63 4.86
CA ILE A 587 16.41 -2.31 4.80
C ILE A 587 16.20 -3.11 6.09
N ASP A 588 14.98 -3.07 6.61
CA ASP A 588 14.56 -3.82 7.78
C ASP A 588 13.67 -4.98 7.33
N ALA A 589 14.26 -6.18 7.31
CA ALA A 589 13.59 -7.38 6.82
C ALA A 589 13.79 -8.56 7.76
N GLY A 590 12.81 -9.46 7.78
CA GLY A 590 12.88 -10.72 8.51
C GLY A 590 12.30 -11.85 7.66
N VAL A 591 12.97 -13.00 7.65
CA VAL A 591 12.53 -14.16 6.86
C VAL A 591 12.42 -15.38 7.79
N SER A 592 11.32 -16.11 7.67
CA SER A 592 11.11 -17.34 8.44
C SER A 592 10.26 -18.34 7.70
N ALA A 593 10.53 -19.64 7.93
CA ALA A 593 9.64 -20.70 7.49
C ALA A 593 8.44 -20.77 8.44
N LEU A 594 7.23 -20.63 7.87
CA LEU A 594 5.96 -20.71 8.60
C LEU A 594 5.46 -22.14 8.69
N ASP A 595 5.50 -22.86 7.56
CA ASP A 595 4.95 -24.20 7.44
C ASP A 595 5.78 -25.05 6.47
N PHE A 596 6.03 -26.28 6.83
CA PHE A 596 6.75 -27.26 6.01
C PHE A 596 5.87 -27.92 4.95
N ARG A 597 4.53 -27.89 5.12
CA ARG A 597 3.59 -28.69 4.31
C ARG A 597 3.51 -28.27 2.85
N GLY A 598 3.76 -27.00 2.57
CA GLY A 598 3.80 -26.46 1.23
C GLY A 598 5.17 -26.50 0.55
N LEU A 599 6.15 -27.19 1.12
CA LEU A 599 7.49 -27.35 0.59
C LEU A 599 7.87 -28.84 0.49
N VAL A 600 8.50 -29.24 -0.61
CA VAL A 600 9.08 -30.57 -0.78
C VAL A 600 10.50 -30.43 -1.28
N LYS A 601 11.45 -31.15 -0.67
CA LYS A 601 12.85 -31.25 -1.09
C LYS A 601 13.12 -32.59 -1.72
N ALA A 602 13.82 -32.61 -2.85
CA ALA A 602 14.37 -33.81 -3.46
C ALA A 602 15.90 -33.72 -3.51
N SER A 603 16.59 -34.73 -3.03
CA SER A 603 18.06 -34.72 -2.98
C SER A 603 18.72 -34.80 -4.37
N GLY A 604 17.98 -35.22 -5.41
CA GLY A 604 18.47 -35.24 -6.79
C GLY A 604 19.40 -36.42 -7.12
N LYS A 605 19.67 -37.32 -6.18
CA LYS A 605 20.63 -38.43 -6.32
C LYS A 605 19.96 -39.77 -6.14
#